data_a4ea7b1448752440c4955f6d8e01cb09
#
_entry.id   a4ea7b1448752440c4955f6d8e01cb09
#
_cell.length_a   1.000
_cell.length_b   1.000
_cell.length_c   1.000
_cell.angle_alpha   90.00
_cell.angle_beta   90.00
_cell.angle_gamma   90.00
#
_symmetry.space_group_name_H-M   'P 1'
#
loop_
_entity.id
_entity.type
_entity.pdbx_description
1 polymer ?
#
loop_
_entity_poly.entity_id
_entity_poly.type
_entity_poly.pdbx_seq_one_letter_code
_entity_poly.pdbx_strand_id
1 'polypeptide(L)'
;AQFAAWGMAFGAFLRLKEKNDRGAMLGFTISGVIGGVTEPALYGCGFKYPRCFAGMVTGGAIGGLVAALTHVTAYTVGATNIVMIAGFAAGGPANIFWCCVSNGAAFVAAAAIAYLWGFTKEQLEADAVAALAQQPAANDHMPAAPAAPAPLAD
;
A
#
# COMPACT_ATOMS: atom_id res chain seq x y z
N ALA A 1 -7.99 0.13 -12.25
CA ALA A 1 -6.95 -0.86 -11.84
C ALA A 1 -5.96 -0.28 -10.83
N GLN A 2 -5.49 0.96 -11.01
CA GLN A 2 -4.46 1.60 -10.16
C GLN A 2 -4.88 1.70 -8.69
N PHE A 3 -6.07 2.21 -8.42
CA PHE A 3 -6.59 2.33 -7.05
C PHE A 3 -6.73 0.97 -6.36
N ALA A 4 -7.01 -0.10 -7.10
CA ALA A 4 -7.01 -1.45 -6.56
C ALA A 4 -5.59 -1.93 -6.17
N ALA A 5 -4.55 -1.56 -6.94
CA ALA A 5 -3.16 -1.89 -6.59
C ALA A 5 -2.71 -1.16 -5.31
N TRP A 6 -3.07 0.10 -5.16
CA TRP A 6 -2.79 0.86 -3.93
C TRP A 6 -3.60 0.34 -2.74
N GLY A 7 -4.86 -0.04 -2.97
CA GLY A 7 -5.71 -0.68 -1.96
C GLY A 7 -5.12 -2.01 -1.49
N MET A 8 -4.63 -2.84 -2.42
CA MET A 8 -3.94 -4.09 -2.10
C MET A 8 -2.72 -3.84 -1.19
N ALA A 9 -1.84 -2.90 -1.55
CA ALA A 9 -0.66 -2.56 -0.74
C ALA A 9 -1.07 -2.00 0.63
N PHE A 10 -2.09 -1.18 0.70
CA PHE A 10 -2.62 -0.66 1.96
C PHE A 10 -3.23 -1.76 2.84
N GLY A 11 -3.99 -2.70 2.27
CA GLY A 11 -4.50 -3.86 2.99
C GLY A 11 -3.38 -4.74 3.56
N ALA A 12 -2.30 -4.93 2.78
CA ALA A 12 -1.10 -5.63 3.22
C ALA A 12 -0.40 -4.89 4.37
N PHE A 13 -0.26 -3.56 4.28
CA PHE A 13 0.28 -2.72 5.36
C PHE A 13 -0.47 -2.90 6.69
N LEU A 14 -1.79 -2.98 6.64
CA LEU A 14 -2.60 -3.17 7.84
C LEU A 14 -2.45 -4.57 8.44
N ARG A 15 -2.14 -5.58 7.63
CA ARG A 15 -2.09 -6.98 8.06
C ARG A 15 -0.72 -7.44 8.52
N LEU A 16 0.35 -6.96 7.88
CA LEU A 16 1.73 -7.34 8.19
C LEU A 16 2.19 -6.70 9.50
N LYS A 17 3.06 -7.41 10.22
CA LYS A 17 3.62 -6.99 11.53
C LYS A 17 5.08 -6.61 11.43
N GLU A 18 5.83 -7.20 10.50
CA GLU A 18 7.23 -6.89 10.30
C GLU A 18 7.41 -5.44 9.86
N LYS A 19 8.28 -4.69 10.53
CA LYS A 19 8.45 -3.24 10.32
C LYS A 19 8.94 -2.90 8.91
N ASN A 20 9.86 -3.69 8.34
CA ASN A 20 10.41 -3.44 7.02
C ASN A 20 9.37 -3.68 5.93
N ASP A 21 8.72 -4.85 5.94
CA ASP A 21 7.67 -5.19 4.98
C ASP A 21 6.49 -4.22 5.10
N ARG A 22 6.08 -3.91 6.31
CA ARG A 22 5.01 -2.93 6.58
C ARG A 22 5.37 -1.54 6.08
N GLY A 23 6.61 -1.08 6.33
CA GLY A 23 7.10 0.20 5.82
C GLY A 23 7.13 0.25 4.30
N ALA A 24 7.59 -0.82 3.66
CA ALA A 24 7.58 -0.95 2.20
C ALA A 24 6.16 -0.88 1.62
N MET A 25 5.19 -1.60 2.22
CA MET A 25 3.78 -1.57 1.76
C MET A 25 3.16 -0.19 1.87
N LEU A 26 3.44 0.54 2.97
CA LEU A 26 3.01 1.93 3.10
C LEU A 26 3.68 2.83 2.06
N GLY A 27 4.99 2.66 1.84
CA GLY A 27 5.73 3.37 0.80
C GLY A 27 5.15 3.14 -0.59
N PHE A 28 4.78 1.91 -0.94
CA PHE A 28 4.12 1.57 -2.22
C PHE A 28 2.77 2.25 -2.37
N THR A 29 1.99 2.32 -1.29
CA THR A 29 0.69 3.01 -1.29
C THR A 29 0.87 4.51 -1.52
N ILE A 30 1.77 5.15 -0.77
CA ILE A 30 2.03 6.60 -0.88
C ILE A 30 2.61 6.95 -2.26
N SER A 31 3.61 6.19 -2.71
CA SER A 31 4.22 6.36 -4.04
C SER A 31 3.20 6.19 -5.15
N GLY A 32 2.28 5.25 -5.01
CA GLY A 32 1.18 5.04 -5.94
C GLY A 32 0.23 6.23 -5.99
N VAL A 33 -0.30 6.64 -4.85
CA VAL A 33 -1.29 7.72 -4.75
C VAL A 33 -0.73 9.05 -5.25
N ILE A 34 0.48 9.40 -4.85
CA ILE A 34 1.12 10.69 -5.18
C ILE A 34 1.84 10.61 -6.53
N GLY A 35 2.69 9.60 -6.71
CA GLY A 35 3.53 9.44 -7.90
C GLY A 35 2.84 8.75 -9.07
N GLY A 36 1.75 8.02 -8.82
CA GLY A 36 1.05 7.24 -9.85
C GLY A 36 1.77 5.95 -10.25
N VAL A 37 2.78 5.54 -9.48
CA VAL A 37 3.62 4.38 -9.78
C VAL A 37 3.01 3.15 -9.13
N THR A 38 2.59 2.18 -9.93
CA THR A 38 1.94 0.94 -9.46
C THR A 38 2.88 -0.26 -9.41
N GLU A 39 3.99 -0.19 -10.13
CA GLU A 39 4.97 -1.27 -10.26
C GLU A 39 5.51 -1.75 -8.91
N PRO A 40 5.92 -0.87 -7.98
CA PRO A 40 6.40 -1.32 -6.67
C PRO A 40 5.34 -2.09 -5.87
N ALA A 41 4.08 -1.67 -5.94
CA ALA A 41 2.98 -2.38 -5.30
C ALA A 41 2.74 -3.75 -5.96
N LEU A 42 2.84 -3.82 -7.28
CA LEU A 42 2.65 -5.04 -8.03
C LEU A 42 3.77 -6.07 -7.75
N TYR A 43 5.02 -5.66 -7.89
CA TYR A 43 6.17 -6.55 -7.71
C TYR A 43 6.46 -6.82 -6.23
N GLY A 44 6.36 -5.80 -5.37
CA GLY A 44 6.68 -5.92 -3.95
C GLY A 44 5.58 -6.57 -3.12
N CYS A 45 4.31 -6.42 -3.51
CA CYS A 45 3.18 -7.00 -2.80
C CYS A 45 2.48 -8.08 -3.64
N GLY A 46 2.05 -7.76 -4.86
CA GLY A 46 1.22 -8.64 -5.67
C GLY A 46 1.88 -9.98 -5.99
N PHE A 47 3.10 -9.97 -6.48
CA PHE A 47 3.83 -11.20 -6.81
C PHE A 47 4.44 -11.90 -5.59
N LYS A 48 4.80 -11.16 -4.56
CA LYS A 48 5.23 -11.76 -3.28
C LYS A 48 4.09 -12.50 -2.58
N TYR A 49 2.87 -11.98 -2.71
CA TYR A 49 1.67 -12.55 -2.09
C TYR A 49 0.55 -12.76 -3.15
N PRO A 50 0.50 -13.91 -3.82
CA PRO A 50 -0.45 -14.14 -4.93
C PRO A 50 -1.93 -13.95 -4.56
N ARG A 51 -2.31 -14.19 -3.31
CA ARG A 51 -3.67 -13.93 -2.82
C ARG A 51 -3.99 -12.45 -2.75
N CYS A 52 -3.00 -11.60 -2.39
CA CYS A 52 -3.16 -10.16 -2.46
C CYS A 52 -3.35 -9.69 -3.89
N PHE A 53 -2.62 -10.28 -4.85
CA PHE A 53 -2.80 -10.02 -6.27
C PHE A 53 -4.22 -10.35 -6.76
N ALA A 54 -4.75 -11.52 -6.36
CA ALA A 54 -6.15 -11.87 -6.65
C ALA A 54 -7.13 -10.84 -6.07
N GLY A 55 -6.84 -10.31 -4.86
CA GLY A 55 -7.61 -9.22 -4.26
C GLY A 55 -7.57 -7.93 -5.09
N MET A 56 -6.41 -7.59 -5.65
CA MET A 56 -6.27 -6.45 -6.55
C MET A 56 -7.11 -6.63 -7.83
N VAL A 57 -7.05 -7.80 -8.46
CA VAL A 57 -7.83 -8.09 -9.66
C VAL A 57 -9.33 -8.01 -9.39
N THR A 58 -9.78 -8.62 -8.30
CA THR A 58 -11.19 -8.62 -7.89
C THR A 58 -11.67 -7.21 -7.53
N GLY A 59 -10.88 -6.46 -6.75
CA GLY A 59 -11.19 -5.07 -6.42
C GLY A 59 -11.24 -4.16 -7.64
N GLY A 60 -10.31 -4.37 -8.59
CA GLY A 60 -10.31 -3.68 -9.89
C GLY A 60 -11.54 -3.99 -10.73
N ALA A 61 -11.99 -5.25 -10.74
CA ALA A 61 -13.21 -5.67 -11.42
C ALA A 61 -14.46 -5.03 -10.81
N ILE A 62 -14.56 -4.98 -9.47
CA ILE A 62 -15.66 -4.32 -8.75
C ILE A 62 -15.73 -2.83 -9.10
N GLY A 63 -14.61 -2.11 -8.99
CA GLY A 63 -14.56 -0.69 -9.34
C GLY A 63 -14.85 -0.44 -10.83
N GLY A 64 -14.32 -1.31 -11.72
CA GLY A 64 -14.60 -1.25 -13.14
C GLY A 64 -16.08 -1.47 -13.46
N LEU A 65 -16.73 -2.42 -12.78
CA LEU A 65 -18.17 -2.66 -12.92
C LEU A 65 -18.98 -1.45 -12.46
N VAL A 66 -18.65 -0.84 -11.32
CA VAL A 66 -19.31 0.39 -10.85
C VAL A 66 -19.14 1.51 -11.88
N ALA A 67 -17.91 1.71 -12.40
CA ALA A 67 -17.66 2.74 -13.41
C ALA A 67 -18.47 2.50 -14.71
N ALA A 68 -18.57 1.23 -15.14
CA ALA A 68 -19.35 0.87 -16.34
C ALA A 68 -20.85 1.13 -16.14
N LEU A 69 -21.41 0.71 -15.01
CA LEU A 69 -22.84 0.89 -14.69
C LEU A 69 -23.23 2.38 -14.54
N THR A 70 -22.29 3.20 -14.10
CA THR A 70 -22.51 4.64 -13.91
C THR A 70 -22.05 5.48 -15.11
N HIS A 71 -21.63 4.83 -16.20
CA HIS A 71 -21.18 5.48 -17.44
C HIS A 71 -20.07 6.53 -17.23
N VAL A 72 -19.16 6.28 -16.29
CA VAL A 72 -18.02 7.17 -16.04
C VAL A 72 -17.13 7.26 -17.27
N THR A 73 -16.98 8.48 -17.79
CA THR A 73 -16.22 8.75 -19.02
C THR A 73 -14.99 9.60 -18.72
N ALA A 74 -13.82 9.15 -19.20
CA ALA A 74 -12.59 9.92 -19.18
C ALA A 74 -12.49 10.79 -20.44
N TYR A 75 -12.24 12.08 -20.27
CA TYR A 75 -12.13 13.05 -21.36
C TYR A 75 -10.71 13.40 -21.74
N THR A 76 -9.76 13.11 -20.85
CA THR A 76 -8.34 13.32 -21.12
C THR A 76 -7.54 12.08 -20.77
N VAL A 77 -6.51 11.81 -21.58
CA VAL A 77 -5.48 10.82 -21.27
C VAL A 77 -4.40 11.58 -20.54
N GLY A 78 -4.09 11.16 -19.31
CA GLY A 78 -3.16 11.92 -18.51
C GLY A 78 -2.57 11.16 -17.33
N ALA A 79 -2.35 11.89 -16.26
CA ALA A 79 -1.68 11.43 -15.06
C ALA A 79 -2.25 10.11 -14.51
N THR A 80 -1.36 9.28 -14.02
CA THR A 80 -1.71 7.98 -13.41
C THR A 80 -1.82 8.05 -11.89
N ASN A 81 -1.79 9.26 -11.33
CA ASN A 81 -1.88 9.55 -9.90
C ASN A 81 -3.28 10.10 -9.53
N ILE A 82 -3.43 10.59 -8.30
CA ILE A 82 -4.71 11.14 -7.82
C ILE A 82 -5.20 12.34 -8.66
N VAL A 83 -4.30 13.06 -9.31
CA VAL A 83 -4.63 14.19 -10.22
C VAL A 83 -5.41 13.72 -11.46
N MET A 84 -5.34 12.42 -11.81
CA MET A 84 -6.14 11.82 -12.87
C MET A 84 -7.64 12.16 -12.74
N ILE A 85 -8.15 12.34 -11.53
CA ILE A 85 -9.56 12.68 -11.27
C ILE A 85 -9.97 13.96 -12.01
N ALA A 86 -9.05 14.93 -12.17
CA ALA A 86 -9.29 16.14 -12.94
C ALA A 86 -9.62 15.87 -14.42
N GLY A 87 -9.12 14.76 -14.99
CA GLY A 87 -9.42 14.34 -16.35
C GLY A 87 -10.89 13.95 -16.60
N PHE A 88 -11.66 13.76 -15.52
CA PHE A 88 -13.10 13.44 -15.59
C PHE A 88 -13.98 14.69 -15.42
N ALA A 89 -13.37 15.87 -15.20
CA ALA A 89 -14.10 17.11 -14.90
C ALA A 89 -14.96 17.61 -16.09
N ALA A 90 -14.54 17.36 -17.32
CA ALA A 90 -15.29 17.76 -18.50
C ALA A 90 -16.68 17.09 -18.60
N GLY A 91 -16.91 15.96 -17.93
CA GLY A 91 -18.20 15.30 -17.82
C GLY A 91 -19.12 15.88 -16.74
N GLY A 92 -18.72 16.97 -16.08
CA GLY A 92 -19.50 17.61 -15.03
C GLY A 92 -19.32 16.96 -13.65
N PRO A 93 -19.93 17.57 -12.61
CA PRO A 93 -19.75 17.14 -11.22
C PRO A 93 -20.25 15.71 -10.94
N ALA A 94 -21.28 15.27 -11.64
CA ALA A 94 -21.79 13.90 -11.51
C ALA A 94 -20.77 12.86 -11.98
N ASN A 95 -20.06 13.12 -13.08
CA ASN A 95 -19.03 12.22 -13.61
C ASN A 95 -17.83 12.12 -12.65
N ILE A 96 -17.41 13.24 -12.03
CA ILE A 96 -16.37 13.24 -11.00
C ILE A 96 -16.81 12.44 -9.78
N PHE A 97 -18.03 12.65 -9.31
CA PHE A 97 -18.56 11.94 -8.15
C PHE A 97 -18.53 10.42 -8.38
N TRP A 98 -19.06 9.94 -9.50
CA TRP A 98 -19.07 8.52 -9.82
C TRP A 98 -17.67 7.96 -10.09
N CYS A 99 -16.76 8.76 -10.64
CA CYS A 99 -15.36 8.42 -10.76
C CYS A 99 -14.73 8.17 -9.36
N CYS A 100 -14.96 9.06 -8.39
CA CYS A 100 -14.48 8.89 -7.03
C CYS A 100 -15.09 7.65 -6.35
N VAL A 101 -16.39 7.42 -6.54
CA VAL A 101 -17.09 6.24 -5.98
C VAL A 101 -16.51 4.95 -6.55
N SER A 102 -16.33 4.85 -7.87
CA SER A 102 -15.80 3.64 -8.52
C SER A 102 -14.34 3.35 -8.11
N ASN A 103 -13.51 4.38 -8.06
CA ASN A 103 -12.12 4.24 -7.62
C ASN A 103 -12.01 3.93 -6.12
N GLY A 104 -12.86 4.55 -5.30
CA GLY A 104 -12.97 4.25 -3.88
C GLY A 104 -13.43 2.81 -3.63
N ALA A 105 -14.43 2.34 -4.38
CA ALA A 105 -14.89 0.94 -4.32
C ALA A 105 -13.77 -0.03 -4.70
N ALA A 106 -13.00 0.26 -5.77
CA ALA A 106 -11.86 -0.56 -6.17
C ALA A 106 -10.79 -0.63 -5.06
N PHE A 107 -10.45 0.51 -4.47
CA PHE A 107 -9.46 0.60 -3.38
C PHE A 107 -9.92 -0.18 -2.14
N VAL A 108 -11.13 0.09 -1.67
CA VAL A 108 -11.66 -0.55 -0.45
C VAL A 108 -11.83 -2.05 -0.64
N ALA A 109 -12.38 -2.50 -1.78
CA ALA A 109 -12.53 -3.92 -2.07
C ALA A 109 -11.17 -4.63 -2.11
N ALA A 110 -10.19 -4.08 -2.82
CA ALA A 110 -8.85 -4.66 -2.87
C ALA A 110 -8.17 -4.67 -1.49
N ALA A 111 -8.28 -3.59 -0.71
CA ALA A 111 -7.74 -3.51 0.64
C ALA A 111 -8.41 -4.53 1.58
N ALA A 112 -9.72 -4.65 1.54
CA ALA A 112 -10.46 -5.61 2.36
C ALA A 112 -10.08 -7.06 2.02
N ILE A 113 -9.99 -7.42 0.75
CA ILE A 113 -9.61 -8.77 0.33
C ILE A 113 -8.15 -9.05 0.71
N ALA A 114 -7.23 -8.10 0.50
CA ALA A 114 -5.83 -8.24 0.90
C ALA A 114 -5.70 -8.41 2.42
N TYR A 115 -6.46 -7.65 3.21
CA TYR A 115 -6.46 -7.74 4.67
C TYR A 115 -7.06 -9.06 5.17
N LEU A 116 -8.22 -9.48 4.64
CA LEU A 116 -8.96 -10.63 5.14
C LEU A 116 -8.42 -11.97 4.63
N TRP A 117 -8.02 -12.02 3.36
CA TRP A 117 -7.68 -13.26 2.66
C TRP A 117 -6.31 -13.25 1.96
N GLY A 118 -5.64 -12.10 1.89
CA GLY A 118 -4.40 -11.91 1.13
C GLY A 118 -3.22 -12.72 1.64
N PHE A 119 -3.25 -13.22 2.88
CA PHE A 119 -2.13 -13.90 3.53
C PHE A 119 -2.52 -15.29 4.03
N THR A 120 -1.60 -16.26 3.86
CA THR A 120 -1.71 -17.59 4.45
C THR A 120 -1.26 -17.52 5.92
N LYS A 121 -1.72 -18.44 6.77
CA LYS A 121 -1.28 -18.52 8.18
C LYS A 121 0.23 -18.66 8.31
N GLU A 122 0.85 -19.51 7.49
CA GLU A 122 2.29 -19.71 7.43
C GLU A 122 3.06 -18.42 7.09
N GLN A 123 2.52 -17.62 6.16
CA GLN A 123 3.12 -16.32 5.79
C GLN A 123 3.05 -15.31 6.94
N LEU A 124 1.94 -15.29 7.67
CA LEU A 124 1.78 -14.42 8.84
C LEU A 124 2.62 -14.86 10.03
N GLU A 125 2.84 -16.17 10.20
CA GLU A 125 3.73 -16.72 11.23
C GLU A 125 5.19 -16.40 10.91
N ALA A 126 5.60 -16.58 9.66
CA ALA A 126 6.93 -16.20 9.19
C ALA A 126 7.20 -14.70 9.36
N ASP A 127 6.23 -13.84 9.01
CA ASP A 127 6.30 -12.40 9.21
C ASP A 127 6.39 -12.04 10.71
N ALA A 128 5.63 -12.72 11.56
CA ALA A 128 5.68 -12.48 12.99
C ALA A 128 7.03 -12.88 13.61
N VAL A 129 7.62 -14.00 13.16
CA VAL A 129 8.96 -14.44 13.60
C VAL A 129 10.03 -13.45 13.13
N ALA A 130 9.96 -13.01 11.87
CA ALA A 130 10.88 -12.02 11.34
C ALA A 130 10.76 -10.67 12.07
N ALA A 131 9.56 -10.25 12.43
CA ALA A 131 9.30 -9.05 13.22
C ALA A 131 9.93 -9.13 14.63
N LEU A 132 9.88 -10.29 15.26
CA LEU A 132 10.51 -10.52 16.57
C LEU A 132 12.04 -10.52 16.47
N ALA A 133 12.60 -11.11 15.41
CA ALA A 133 14.04 -11.14 15.17
C ALA A 133 14.63 -9.74 14.89
N GLN A 134 13.83 -8.82 14.36
CA GLN A 134 14.22 -7.43 14.09
C GLN A 134 13.97 -6.45 15.24
N GLN A 135 13.37 -6.90 16.34
CA GLN A 135 13.37 -6.11 17.57
C GLN A 135 14.81 -6.11 18.10
N PRO A 136 15.57 -4.98 18.03
CA PRO A 136 16.83 -4.89 18.74
C PRO A 136 16.52 -5.15 20.20
N ALA A 137 17.37 -5.93 20.85
CA ALA A 137 17.29 -6.14 22.28
C ALA A 137 17.23 -4.75 22.94
N ALA A 138 16.07 -4.38 23.44
CA ALA A 138 15.80 -3.04 23.99
C ALA A 138 16.61 -2.77 25.28
N ASN A 139 17.64 -3.56 25.56
CA ASN A 139 18.43 -3.55 26.77
C ASN A 139 19.93 -3.26 26.59
N ASP A 140 20.40 -2.93 25.37
CA ASP A 140 21.78 -2.50 25.18
C ASP A 140 21.96 -0.98 25.11
N HIS A 141 21.17 -0.23 25.87
CA HIS A 141 21.62 1.05 26.37
C HIS A 141 22.43 0.82 27.67
N MET A 142 23.57 0.15 27.53
CA MET A 142 24.62 0.33 28.51
C MET A 142 25.13 1.78 28.33
N PRO A 143 25.00 2.65 29.33
CA PRO A 143 25.56 4.00 29.22
C PRO A 143 27.07 3.85 29.00
N ALA A 144 27.59 4.50 27.97
CA ALA A 144 29.02 4.56 27.70
C ALA A 144 29.74 4.94 28.99
N ALA A 145 30.65 4.10 29.41
CA ALA A 145 31.50 4.36 30.56
C ALA A 145 32.18 5.72 30.39
N PRO A 146 32.21 6.58 31.42
CA PRO A 146 32.83 7.89 31.31
C PRO A 146 34.28 7.74 30.86
N ALA A 147 34.66 8.45 29.82
CA ALA A 147 36.00 8.49 29.27
C ALA A 147 37.00 8.79 30.40
N ALA A 148 38.00 7.93 30.56
CA ALA A 148 39.10 8.14 31.48
C ALA A 148 39.77 9.48 31.19
N PRO A 149 40.12 10.27 32.23
CA PRO A 149 40.78 11.58 32.01
C PRO A 149 42.15 11.34 31.35
N ALA A 150 42.45 12.17 30.36
CA ALA A 150 43.73 12.17 29.68
C ALA A 150 44.89 12.41 30.67
N PRO A 151 46.02 11.70 30.53
CA PRO A 151 47.17 11.96 31.35
C PRO A 151 47.69 13.38 31.12
N LEU A 152 47.90 14.10 32.21
CA LEU A 152 48.58 15.38 32.18
C LEU A 152 49.99 15.21 31.69
N ALA A 153 50.36 15.89 30.62
CA ALA A 153 51.73 15.98 30.17
C ALA A 153 52.49 16.94 31.07
N ASP A 154 53.56 16.45 31.70
CA ASP A 154 54.60 17.23 32.34
C ASP A 154 55.62 17.73 31.27
#